data_74f17697f4c51c70dc2e7503b6a01318
#
_entry.id   74f17697f4c51c70dc2e7503b6a01318
#
_cell.length_a   1.000
_cell.length_b   1.000
_cell.length_c   1.000
_cell.angle_alpha   90.00
_cell.angle_beta   90.00
_cell.angle_gamma   90.00
#
_symmetry.space_group_name_H-M   'P 1'
#
loop_
_entity.id
_entity.type
_entity.pdbx_description
1 polymer ?
#
loop_
_entity_poly.entity_id
_entity_poly.type
_entity_poly.pdbx_seq_one_letter_code
_entity_poly.pdbx_strand_id
1 'polypeptide(L)'
;MRAAREQAADAVAPAERNDEILTAQELLAGSLLVHDVAVPAAVLRPGGEADAATGKVRLRPLKVATLALISRASREDPSLVPLLMIKESLVEPVLPLEQIRQMHAGLLHFLVAAINRISGLDADGDAARSASTSVIGETHLQLARHFGWTPAQVAELTPGQVAVYLAGIERLLALDTERRPAR
;
A
#
# COMPACT_ATOMS: atom_id res chain seq x y z
N MET A 1 -54.47 21.03 15.05
CA MET A 1 -54.18 21.46 13.68
C MET A 1 -52.77 22.06 13.67
N ARG A 2 -51.95 21.58 12.77
CA ARG A 2 -50.64 22.11 12.36
C ARG A 2 -49.56 22.27 13.43
N ALA A 3 -48.71 21.28 13.55
CA ALA A 3 -47.27 21.42 13.62
C ALA A 3 -46.66 20.10 13.15
N ALA A 4 -46.53 19.95 11.86
CA ALA A 4 -45.83 18.87 11.21
C ALA A 4 -44.59 19.50 10.57
N ARG A 5 -43.49 18.78 10.61
CA ARG A 5 -42.34 18.85 9.73
C ARG A 5 -41.43 20.07 9.90
N GLU A 6 -40.38 19.80 10.58
CA GLU A 6 -39.05 20.29 10.17
C GLU A 6 -37.96 19.34 10.68
N GLN A 7 -37.89 18.17 10.06
CA GLN A 7 -36.64 17.38 10.06
C GLN A 7 -35.89 17.81 8.81
N ALA A 8 -35.12 18.86 8.95
CA ALA A 8 -34.14 19.25 7.97
C ALA A 8 -32.99 18.23 7.99
N ALA A 9 -32.76 17.65 6.85
CA ALA A 9 -31.65 16.79 6.53
C ALA A 9 -30.32 17.45 6.96
N ASP A 10 -29.63 16.78 7.85
CA ASP A 10 -28.24 17.04 8.17
C ASP A 10 -27.40 16.59 6.94
N ALA A 11 -27.26 17.52 6.00
CA ALA A 11 -26.36 17.33 4.88
C ALA A 11 -24.93 17.39 5.44
N VAL A 12 -24.30 16.23 5.52
CA VAL A 12 -22.87 16.10 5.76
C VAL A 12 -22.16 16.94 4.69
N ALA A 13 -21.67 18.10 5.09
CA ALA A 13 -20.85 18.96 4.25
C ALA A 13 -19.62 18.14 3.79
N PRO A 14 -19.21 18.25 2.51
CA PRO A 14 -17.97 17.62 2.05
C PRO A 14 -16.84 18.21 2.88
N ALA A 15 -16.04 17.33 3.49
CA ALA A 15 -14.86 17.70 4.24
C ALA A 15 -14.03 18.67 3.37
N GLU A 16 -13.92 19.91 3.82
CA GLU A 16 -13.04 20.92 3.22
C GLU A 16 -11.65 20.31 3.17
N ARG A 17 -11.09 20.17 1.97
CA ARG A 17 -9.71 19.78 1.79
C ARG A 17 -8.88 20.95 2.34
N ASN A 18 -8.34 20.72 3.50
CA ASN A 18 -7.43 21.64 4.12
C ASN A 18 -6.12 21.56 3.29
N ASP A 19 -5.86 22.55 2.46
CA ASP A 19 -4.60 22.71 1.71
C ASP A 19 -3.47 23.19 2.63
N GLU A 20 -3.60 22.95 3.93
CA GLU A 20 -2.63 23.35 4.93
C GLU A 20 -1.41 22.41 4.88
N ILE A 21 -0.22 22.98 4.85
CA ILE A 21 1.04 22.21 4.85
C ILE A 21 1.15 21.47 6.18
N LEU A 22 1.23 20.15 6.10
CA LEU A 22 1.35 19.27 7.26
C LEU A 22 2.64 19.55 8.04
N THR A 23 2.54 19.56 9.35
CA THR A 23 3.70 19.65 10.24
C THR A 23 4.45 18.30 10.30
N ALA A 24 5.73 18.33 10.68
CA ALA A 24 6.51 17.10 10.89
C ALA A 24 5.86 16.17 11.93
N GLN A 25 5.19 16.73 12.93
CA GLN A 25 4.53 15.98 13.99
C GLN A 25 3.29 15.25 13.47
N GLU A 26 2.50 15.85 12.59
CA GLU A 26 1.35 15.21 11.94
C GLU A 26 1.78 14.09 11.00
N LEU A 27 2.87 14.29 10.25
CA LEU A 27 3.43 13.24 9.39
C LEU A 27 3.92 12.03 10.18
N LEU A 28 4.42 12.22 11.39
CA LEU A 28 4.91 11.14 12.25
C LEU A 28 3.82 10.48 13.08
N ALA A 29 2.69 11.14 13.29
CA ALA A 29 1.59 10.65 14.16
C ALA A 29 1.04 9.30 13.70
N GLY A 30 0.95 9.06 12.38
CA GLY A 30 0.44 7.82 11.82
C GLY A 30 1.20 6.57 12.27
N SER A 31 2.48 6.70 12.58
CA SER A 31 3.33 5.58 13.03
C SER A 31 3.06 5.11 14.47
N LEU A 32 2.29 5.87 15.24
CA LEU A 32 1.93 5.60 16.63
C LEU A 32 0.53 5.00 16.78
N LEU A 33 -0.26 5.01 15.71
CA LEU A 33 -1.62 4.48 15.71
C LEU A 33 -1.61 2.97 15.93
N VAL A 34 -2.60 2.48 16.70
CA VAL A 34 -2.86 1.05 16.88
C VAL A 34 -4.22 0.74 16.25
N HIS A 35 -4.24 -0.27 15.42
CA HIS A 35 -5.41 -0.68 14.66
C HIS A 35 -5.97 -1.99 15.19
N ASP A 36 -7.26 -2.03 15.51
CA ASP A 36 -7.97 -3.26 15.80
C ASP A 36 -8.31 -3.98 14.48
N VAL A 37 -7.77 -5.16 14.29
CA VAL A 37 -8.01 -5.98 13.09
C VAL A 37 -8.79 -7.22 13.47
N ALA A 38 -9.99 -7.36 12.93
CA ALA A 38 -10.80 -8.56 13.11
C ALA A 38 -10.22 -9.72 12.28
N VAL A 39 -9.97 -10.85 12.92
CA VAL A 39 -9.50 -12.08 12.26
C VAL A 39 -10.71 -12.99 12.04
N PRO A 40 -11.09 -13.30 10.78
CA PRO A 40 -12.23 -14.15 10.49
C PRO A 40 -12.04 -15.56 11.07
N ALA A 41 -13.15 -16.17 11.53
CA ALA A 41 -13.14 -17.53 12.06
C ALA A 41 -12.53 -18.55 11.09
N ALA A 42 -12.84 -18.41 9.80
CA ALA A 42 -12.29 -19.27 8.74
C ALA A 42 -10.75 -19.17 8.61
N VAL A 43 -10.18 -18.03 8.99
CA VAL A 43 -8.72 -17.84 9.00
C VAL A 43 -8.12 -18.43 10.28
N LEU A 44 -8.79 -18.30 11.43
CA LEU A 44 -8.31 -18.85 12.69
C LEU A 44 -8.36 -20.39 12.72
N ARG A 45 -9.39 -20.96 12.13
CA ARG A 45 -9.66 -22.42 12.11
C ARG A 45 -10.06 -22.86 10.70
N PRO A 46 -9.10 -23.11 9.82
CA PRO A 46 -9.40 -23.60 8.47
C PRO A 46 -10.16 -24.92 8.55
N GLY A 47 -11.32 -25.00 7.87
CA GLY A 47 -12.19 -26.18 7.90
C GLY A 47 -13.09 -26.30 9.13
N GLY A 48 -13.11 -25.32 10.02
CA GLY A 48 -14.05 -25.25 11.14
C GLY A 48 -15.42 -24.72 10.72
N GLU A 49 -16.43 -24.90 11.60
CA GLU A 49 -17.77 -24.35 11.39
C GLU A 49 -17.74 -22.82 11.26
N ALA A 50 -18.54 -22.28 10.35
CA ALA A 50 -18.60 -20.85 10.02
C ALA A 50 -19.08 -19.96 11.19
N ASP A 51 -19.63 -20.56 12.23
CA ASP A 51 -20.21 -19.87 13.40
C ASP A 51 -19.20 -19.66 14.54
N ALA A 52 -17.92 -19.95 14.32
CA ALA A 52 -16.88 -19.76 15.33
C ALA A 52 -16.57 -18.26 15.53
N ALA A 53 -16.39 -17.88 16.82
CA ALA A 53 -16.13 -16.51 17.22
C ALA A 53 -14.96 -15.88 16.47
N THR A 54 -15.19 -14.70 15.89
CA THR A 54 -14.16 -13.84 15.33
C THR A 54 -13.29 -13.28 16.45
N GLY A 55 -11.95 -13.41 16.32
CA GLY A 55 -11.01 -12.77 17.23
C GLY A 55 -10.59 -11.39 16.72
N LYS A 56 -9.97 -10.60 17.59
CA LYS A 56 -9.33 -9.35 17.20
C LYS A 56 -7.88 -9.39 17.61
N VAL A 57 -7.03 -8.78 16.79
CA VAL A 57 -5.64 -8.49 17.11
C VAL A 57 -5.39 -7.00 17.00
N ARG A 58 -4.42 -6.49 17.74
CA ARG A 58 -3.96 -5.10 17.62
C ARG A 58 -2.65 -5.03 16.89
N LEU A 59 -2.65 -4.28 15.82
CA LEU A 59 -1.49 -4.09 14.96
C LEU A 59 -1.10 -2.61 14.91
N ARG A 60 0.20 -2.35 14.82
CA ARG A 60 0.73 -1.01 14.52
C ARG A 60 1.39 -1.00 13.14
N PRO A 61 1.38 0.15 12.44
CA PRO A 61 2.10 0.29 11.18
C PRO A 61 3.60 0.08 11.37
N LEU A 62 4.24 -0.50 10.36
CA LEU A 62 5.69 -0.66 10.33
C LEU A 62 6.36 0.68 9.98
N LYS A 63 7.37 1.05 10.77
CA LYS A 63 8.21 2.21 10.47
C LYS A 63 9.24 1.87 9.39
N VAL A 64 9.66 2.88 8.62
CA VAL A 64 10.71 2.73 7.60
C VAL A 64 12.00 2.15 8.21
N ALA A 65 12.40 2.61 9.39
CA ALA A 65 13.56 2.07 10.11
C ALA A 65 13.40 0.57 10.43
N THR A 66 12.19 0.15 10.83
CA THR A 66 11.88 -1.27 11.11
C THR A 66 11.96 -2.11 9.84
N LEU A 67 11.41 -1.63 8.73
CA LEU A 67 11.51 -2.30 7.42
C LEU A 67 12.96 -2.47 6.98
N ALA A 68 13.79 -1.44 7.15
CA ALA A 68 15.22 -1.52 6.84
C ALA A 68 15.94 -2.58 7.69
N LEU A 69 15.61 -2.69 8.98
CA LEU A 69 16.15 -3.72 9.87
C LEU A 69 15.69 -5.13 9.47
N ILE A 70 14.40 -5.30 9.16
CA ILE A 70 13.86 -6.58 8.68
C ILE A 70 14.56 -7.00 7.39
N SER A 71 14.67 -6.09 6.41
CA SER A 71 15.35 -6.33 5.14
C SER A 71 16.82 -6.73 5.34
N ARG A 72 17.50 -6.12 6.31
CA ARG A 72 18.89 -6.45 6.64
C ARG A 72 19.01 -7.82 7.32
N ALA A 73 18.11 -8.13 8.27
CA ALA A 73 18.12 -9.39 9.02
C ALA A 73 17.74 -10.58 8.12
N SER A 74 16.95 -10.37 7.08
CA SER A 74 16.47 -11.42 6.17
C SER A 74 17.29 -11.60 4.90
N ARG A 75 18.49 -11.01 4.81
CA ARG A 75 19.37 -11.16 3.63
C ARG A 75 19.77 -12.61 3.36
N GLU A 76 20.02 -13.38 4.42
CA GLU A 76 20.41 -14.80 4.34
C GLU A 76 19.20 -15.72 4.24
N ASP A 77 18.07 -15.31 4.83
CA ASP A 77 16.82 -16.07 4.81
C ASP A 77 15.60 -15.17 4.59
N PRO A 78 15.16 -15.00 3.33
CA PRO A 78 14.00 -14.19 2.99
C PRO A 78 12.69 -14.68 3.63
N SER A 79 12.62 -15.96 4.07
CA SER A 79 11.43 -16.50 4.73
C SER A 79 11.18 -15.89 6.11
N LEU A 80 12.17 -15.21 6.69
CA LEU A 80 12.04 -14.50 7.95
C LEU A 80 11.26 -13.18 7.83
N VAL A 81 11.16 -12.59 6.62
CA VAL A 81 10.48 -11.30 6.42
C VAL A 81 9.08 -11.29 7.01
N PRO A 82 8.15 -12.20 6.62
CA PRO A 82 6.78 -12.17 7.14
C PRO A 82 6.72 -12.41 8.65
N LEU A 83 7.60 -13.23 9.19
CA LEU A 83 7.65 -13.50 10.62
C LEU A 83 8.08 -12.26 11.43
N LEU A 84 9.10 -11.55 10.95
CA LEU A 84 9.59 -10.32 11.56
C LEU A 84 8.59 -9.18 11.41
N MET A 85 7.90 -9.08 10.27
CA MET A 85 6.82 -8.09 10.09
C MET A 85 5.73 -8.28 11.15
N ILE A 86 5.27 -9.51 11.36
CA ILE A 86 4.27 -9.82 12.39
C ILE A 86 4.83 -9.51 13.78
N LYS A 87 6.06 -9.94 14.09
CA LYS A 87 6.69 -9.71 15.39
C LYS A 87 6.76 -8.22 15.76
N GLU A 88 7.11 -7.38 14.81
CA GLU A 88 7.28 -5.94 15.00
C GLU A 88 5.96 -5.16 14.99
N SER A 89 4.96 -5.65 14.27
CA SER A 89 3.65 -4.99 14.13
C SER A 89 2.64 -5.43 15.18
N LEU A 90 2.68 -6.68 15.65
CA LEU A 90 1.70 -7.24 16.57
C LEU A 90 1.89 -6.66 17.97
N VAL A 91 0.90 -5.88 18.45
CA VAL A 91 0.87 -5.25 19.77
C VAL A 91 0.16 -6.16 20.77
N GLU A 92 -0.99 -6.72 20.39
CA GLU A 92 -1.77 -7.66 21.21
C GLU A 92 -2.40 -8.74 20.33
N PRO A 93 -2.25 -10.00 20.73
CA PRO A 93 -1.47 -10.52 21.86
C PRO A 93 0.04 -10.41 21.62
N VAL A 94 0.83 -10.28 22.67
CA VAL A 94 2.30 -10.29 22.56
C VAL A 94 2.76 -11.73 22.36
N LEU A 95 3.37 -12.01 21.19
CA LEU A 95 3.87 -13.34 20.84
C LEU A 95 5.38 -13.32 20.60
N PRO A 96 6.12 -14.28 21.16
CA PRO A 96 7.51 -14.49 20.80
C PRO A 96 7.63 -15.06 19.38
N LEU A 97 8.78 -14.88 18.74
CA LEU A 97 9.01 -15.31 17.36
C LEU A 97 8.75 -16.81 17.16
N GLU A 98 9.09 -17.62 18.16
CA GLU A 98 8.88 -19.07 18.13
C GLU A 98 7.40 -19.47 18.02
N GLN A 99 6.51 -18.73 18.66
CA GLN A 99 5.06 -18.95 18.54
C GLN A 99 4.53 -18.45 17.18
N ILE A 100 5.07 -17.36 16.66
CA ILE A 100 4.72 -16.86 15.33
C ILE A 100 5.08 -17.89 14.25
N ARG A 101 6.22 -18.58 14.39
CA ARG A 101 6.64 -19.68 13.49
C ARG A 101 5.69 -20.88 13.50
N GLN A 102 4.91 -21.08 14.56
CA GLN A 102 3.95 -22.16 14.70
C GLN A 102 2.58 -21.82 14.08
N MET A 103 2.39 -20.57 13.62
CA MET A 103 1.16 -20.20 12.95
C MET A 103 1.02 -20.96 11.63
N HIS A 104 -0.21 -21.36 11.30
CA HIS A 104 -0.47 -21.92 9.98
C HIS A 104 -0.38 -20.83 8.89
N ALA A 105 -0.05 -21.22 7.67
CA ALA A 105 0.25 -20.31 6.57
C ALA A 105 -0.89 -19.32 6.26
N GLY A 106 -2.15 -19.73 6.36
CA GLY A 106 -3.31 -18.87 6.11
C GLY A 106 -3.41 -17.70 7.09
N LEU A 107 -3.18 -17.94 8.39
CA LEU A 107 -3.17 -16.88 9.40
C LEU A 107 -1.98 -15.93 9.21
N LEU A 108 -0.81 -16.48 8.94
CA LEU A 108 0.39 -15.71 8.65
C LEU A 108 0.16 -14.77 7.44
N HIS A 109 -0.38 -15.30 6.36
CA HIS A 109 -0.68 -14.53 5.15
C HIS A 109 -1.69 -13.42 5.41
N PHE A 110 -2.77 -13.72 6.16
CA PHE A 110 -3.77 -12.74 6.55
C PHE A 110 -3.18 -11.59 7.37
N LEU A 111 -2.34 -11.90 8.37
CA LEU A 111 -1.72 -10.88 9.21
C LEU A 111 -0.75 -10.01 8.41
N VAL A 112 0.06 -10.60 7.53
CA VAL A 112 0.97 -9.84 6.67
C VAL A 112 0.19 -8.90 5.74
N ALA A 113 -0.90 -9.36 5.14
CA ALA A 113 -1.76 -8.52 4.31
C ALA A 113 -2.36 -7.36 5.12
N ALA A 114 -2.85 -7.63 6.34
CA ALA A 114 -3.35 -6.58 7.22
C ALA A 114 -2.27 -5.55 7.60
N ILE A 115 -1.05 -6.01 7.90
CA ILE A 115 0.10 -5.15 8.21
C ILE A 115 0.47 -4.28 7.02
N ASN A 116 0.53 -4.85 5.82
CA ASN A 116 0.81 -4.09 4.60
C ASN A 116 -0.21 -2.97 4.41
N ARG A 117 -1.50 -3.29 4.56
CA ARG A 117 -2.58 -2.31 4.42
C ARG A 117 -2.43 -1.14 5.38
N ILE A 118 -2.30 -1.41 6.69
CA ILE A 118 -2.18 -0.34 7.69
C ILE A 118 -0.86 0.44 7.60
N SER A 119 0.17 -0.18 6.98
CA SER A 119 1.49 0.45 6.76
C SER A 119 1.58 1.18 5.41
N GLY A 120 0.51 1.13 4.58
CA GLY A 120 0.52 1.72 3.24
C GLY A 120 1.45 0.99 2.25
N LEU A 121 1.73 -0.30 2.52
CA LEU A 121 2.59 -1.13 1.68
C LEU A 121 1.80 -2.01 0.70
N ASP A 122 0.46 -1.96 0.75
CA ASP A 122 -0.38 -2.70 -0.18
C ASP A 122 -0.22 -2.14 -1.60
N ALA A 123 0.32 -2.97 -2.46
CA ALA A 123 0.39 -2.69 -3.89
C ALA A 123 -1.00 -2.76 -4.58
N ASP A 124 -2.03 -3.17 -3.84
CA ASP A 124 -3.36 -3.42 -4.38
C ASP A 124 -4.24 -2.17 -4.31
N GLY A 125 -4.17 -1.39 -5.31
CA GLY A 125 -5.17 -0.43 -5.73
C GLY A 125 -4.71 1.01 -5.76
N ASP A 126 -4.49 1.68 -4.62
CA ASP A 126 -4.22 3.12 -4.64
C ASP A 126 -2.73 3.48 -4.57
N ALA A 127 -1.92 2.78 -3.79
CA ALA A 127 -0.48 3.07 -3.72
C ALA A 127 0.26 2.66 -5.00
N ALA A 128 -0.07 1.49 -5.58
CA ALA A 128 0.49 1.08 -6.87
C ALA A 128 -0.04 1.95 -8.02
N ARG A 129 -1.32 2.36 -7.98
CA ARG A 129 -1.87 3.34 -8.92
C ARG A 129 -1.21 4.71 -8.74
N SER A 130 -1.08 5.19 -7.51
CA SER A 130 -0.40 6.46 -7.22
C SER A 130 1.06 6.43 -7.62
N ALA A 131 1.77 5.30 -7.40
CA ALA A 131 3.13 5.14 -7.89
C ALA A 131 3.21 5.09 -9.42
N SER A 132 2.27 4.41 -10.09
CA SER A 132 2.21 4.33 -11.55
C SER A 132 1.73 5.63 -12.19
N THR A 133 0.91 6.44 -11.50
CA THR A 133 0.46 7.77 -11.93
C THR A 133 1.35 8.90 -11.43
N SER A 134 2.36 8.60 -10.61
CA SER A 134 3.41 9.57 -10.30
C SER A 134 4.21 9.88 -11.55
N VAL A 135 4.69 11.12 -11.67
CA VAL A 135 5.54 11.53 -12.82
C VAL A 135 6.70 10.56 -13.06
N ILE A 136 7.30 10.02 -11.99
CA ILE A 136 8.39 9.04 -12.05
C ILE A 136 7.87 7.67 -12.56
N GLY A 137 6.75 7.19 -12.02
CA GLY A 137 6.17 5.91 -12.41
C GLY A 137 5.68 5.92 -13.86
N GLU A 138 5.02 6.98 -14.29
CA GLU A 138 4.60 7.16 -15.67
C GLU A 138 5.78 7.23 -16.63
N THR A 139 6.84 7.95 -16.27
CA THR A 139 8.09 7.98 -17.02
C THR A 139 8.68 6.59 -17.21
N HIS A 140 8.76 5.79 -16.14
CA HIS A 140 9.27 4.41 -16.22
C HIS A 140 8.42 3.53 -17.14
N LEU A 141 7.08 3.63 -17.05
CA LEU A 141 6.16 2.87 -17.88
C LEU A 141 6.28 3.25 -19.35
N GLN A 142 6.38 4.53 -19.67
CA GLN A 142 6.55 5.00 -21.05
C GLN A 142 7.88 4.52 -21.64
N LEU A 143 8.98 4.67 -20.92
CA LEU A 143 10.30 4.21 -21.38
C LEU A 143 10.37 2.68 -21.50
N ALA A 144 9.78 1.94 -20.56
CA ALA A 144 9.69 0.49 -20.64
C ALA A 144 8.86 0.03 -21.86
N ARG A 145 7.72 0.69 -22.13
CA ARG A 145 6.85 0.36 -23.25
C ARG A 145 7.50 0.62 -24.62
N HIS A 146 8.19 1.74 -24.77
CA HIS A 146 8.72 2.17 -26.07
C HIS A 146 10.13 1.66 -26.35
N PHE A 147 10.96 1.50 -25.31
CA PHE A 147 12.36 1.09 -25.45
C PHE A 147 12.68 -0.26 -24.81
N GLY A 148 11.72 -0.89 -24.09
CA GLY A 148 11.95 -2.16 -23.41
C GLY A 148 12.90 -2.07 -22.22
N TRP A 149 13.12 -0.85 -21.68
CA TRP A 149 14.06 -0.65 -20.59
C TRP A 149 13.51 -1.09 -19.25
N THR A 150 14.41 -1.67 -18.46
CA THR A 150 14.11 -2.05 -17.06
C THR A 150 14.17 -0.82 -16.15
N PRO A 151 13.53 -0.86 -14.97
CA PRO A 151 13.61 0.24 -13.99
C PRO A 151 15.06 0.61 -13.61
N ALA A 152 15.97 -0.38 -13.56
CA ALA A 152 17.38 -0.15 -13.26
C ALA A 152 18.06 0.68 -14.36
N GLN A 153 17.78 0.38 -15.63
CA GLN A 153 18.32 1.13 -16.77
C GLN A 153 17.80 2.56 -16.81
N VAL A 154 16.50 2.76 -16.46
CA VAL A 154 15.91 4.10 -16.40
C VAL A 154 16.51 4.90 -15.23
N ALA A 155 16.83 4.26 -14.12
CA ALA A 155 17.44 4.92 -12.96
C ALA A 155 18.85 5.45 -13.22
N GLU A 156 19.55 4.93 -14.24
CA GLU A 156 20.88 5.42 -14.65
C GLU A 156 20.83 6.65 -15.56
N LEU A 157 19.64 7.00 -16.06
CA LEU A 157 19.47 8.15 -16.94
C LEU A 157 19.47 9.45 -16.13
N THR A 158 20.10 10.48 -16.72
CA THR A 158 19.96 11.83 -16.17
C THR A 158 18.57 12.41 -16.49
N PRO A 159 18.05 13.35 -15.68
CA PRO A 159 16.77 14.02 -15.97
C PRO A 159 16.68 14.61 -17.37
N GLY A 160 17.79 15.15 -17.90
CA GLY A 160 17.86 15.68 -19.25
C GLY A 160 17.70 14.60 -20.32
N GLN A 161 18.31 13.44 -20.14
CA GLN A 161 18.13 12.29 -21.04
C GLN A 161 16.69 11.79 -21.03
N VAL A 162 16.09 11.67 -19.84
CA VAL A 162 14.68 11.30 -19.70
C VAL A 162 13.78 12.26 -20.48
N ALA A 163 13.98 13.58 -20.34
CA ALA A 163 13.20 14.59 -21.06
C ALA A 163 13.32 14.46 -22.59
N VAL A 164 14.52 14.18 -23.11
CA VAL A 164 14.76 13.96 -24.55
C VAL A 164 14.02 12.73 -25.06
N TYR A 165 14.05 11.61 -24.31
CA TYR A 165 13.35 10.39 -24.71
C TYR A 165 11.84 10.53 -24.67
N LEU A 166 11.29 11.20 -23.66
CA LEU A 166 9.84 11.47 -23.58
C LEU A 166 9.36 12.36 -24.74
N ALA A 167 10.08 13.44 -25.04
CA ALA A 167 9.79 14.29 -26.19
C ALA A 167 9.90 13.53 -27.52
N GLY A 168 10.84 12.59 -27.62
CA GLY A 168 10.97 11.68 -28.77
C GLY A 168 9.76 10.75 -28.92
N ILE A 169 9.25 10.19 -27.85
CA ILE A 169 8.04 9.35 -27.83
C ILE A 169 6.82 10.15 -28.30
N GLU A 170 6.60 11.35 -27.77
CA GLU A 170 5.50 12.22 -28.18
C GLU A 170 5.53 12.52 -29.68
N ARG A 171 6.70 12.82 -30.20
CA ARG A 171 6.90 13.08 -31.63
C ARG A 171 6.60 11.85 -32.50
N LEU A 172 7.04 10.66 -32.08
CA LEU A 172 6.75 9.41 -32.81
C LEU A 172 5.26 9.09 -32.80
N LEU A 173 4.58 9.28 -31.68
CA LEU A 173 3.12 9.08 -31.58
C LEU A 173 2.34 10.06 -32.45
N ALA A 174 2.77 11.32 -32.55
CA ALA A 174 2.17 12.31 -33.43
C ALA A 174 2.32 11.89 -34.90
N LEU A 175 3.49 11.47 -35.33
CA LEU A 175 3.74 10.99 -36.69
C LEU A 175 2.94 9.74 -37.05
N ASP A 176 2.76 8.81 -36.10
CA ASP A 176 1.93 7.61 -36.31
C ASP A 176 0.45 7.93 -36.44
N THR A 177 -0.02 8.96 -35.72
CA THR A 177 -1.40 9.45 -35.81
C THR A 177 -1.67 10.10 -37.16
N GLU A 178 -0.72 10.87 -37.68
CA GLU A 178 -0.82 11.49 -39.03
C GLU A 178 -0.77 10.44 -40.15
N ARG A 179 -0.06 9.32 -39.96
CA ARG A 179 0.05 8.23 -40.94
C ARG A 179 -1.15 7.30 -41.00
N ARG A 180 -2.07 7.36 -40.01
CA ARG A 180 -3.27 6.54 -39.94
C ARG A 180 -4.46 7.34 -40.45
N PRO A 181 -4.82 7.30 -41.76
CA PRO A 181 -6.05 7.94 -42.24
C PRO A 181 -7.24 7.27 -41.56
N ALA A 182 -8.21 8.10 -41.18
CA ALA A 182 -9.48 7.69 -40.60
C ALA A 182 -10.13 6.60 -41.47
N ARG A 183 -10.39 5.43 -40.87
CA ARG A 183 -11.27 4.41 -41.46
C ARG A 183 -12.70 4.66 -41.03
#